data_279a9126971af970bf1be1a980905607
#
_entry.id   279a9126971af970bf1be1a980905607
#
_cell.length_a   1.000
_cell.length_b   1.000
_cell.length_c   1.000
_cell.angle_alpha   90.00
_cell.angle_beta   90.00
_cell.angle_gamma   90.00
#
_symmetry.space_group_name_H-M   'P 1'
#
loop_
_entity.id
_entity.type
_entity.pdbx_description
1 polymer ?
#
loop_
_entity_poly.entity_id
_entity_poly.type
_entity_poly.pdbx_seq_one_letter_code
_entity_poly.pdbx_strand_id
1 'polypeptide(L)'
;MKKKILVRITELENITIELDDTSSPKTCTSFLKLLPFSVTAHIWGEEIYTDESPITQSEENAKDLVNLNDVAYWPNGKAICLFFGPTPIGKKGEIKPYSPVNVIGKIINPDKNILSKMNEGTKITFNKI
;
A
#
# COMPACT_ATOMS: atom_id res chain seq x y z
N MET A 1 15.60 -8.34 -3.52
CA MET A 1 15.17 -8.91 -2.23
C MET A 1 13.64 -8.89 -2.16
N LYS A 2 13.05 -9.98 -1.71
CA LYS A 2 11.61 -10.07 -1.48
C LYS A 2 11.34 -10.46 -0.04
N LYS A 3 10.41 -9.78 0.60
CA LYS A 3 10.12 -9.95 2.03
C LYS A 3 8.60 -9.94 2.25
N LYS A 4 8.07 -10.94 2.93
CA LYS A 4 6.65 -10.99 3.27
C LYS A 4 6.37 -10.21 4.54
N ILE A 5 5.28 -9.46 4.52
CA ILE A 5 4.84 -8.61 5.62
C ILE A 5 3.39 -8.97 5.92
N LEU A 6 3.09 -9.14 7.20
CA LEU A 6 1.72 -9.37 7.65
C LEU A 6 1.02 -8.04 7.84
N VAL A 7 -0.17 -7.91 7.27
CA VAL A 7 -1.02 -6.73 7.46
C VAL A 7 -2.23 -7.17 8.27
N ARG A 8 -2.30 -6.72 9.52
CA ARG A 8 -3.44 -6.99 10.41
C ARG A 8 -4.49 -5.91 10.20
N ILE A 9 -5.71 -6.35 9.95
CA ILE A 9 -6.83 -5.44 9.70
C ILE A 9 -7.84 -5.67 10.83
N THR A 10 -8.15 -4.62 11.59
CA THR A 10 -9.10 -4.71 12.69
C THR A 10 -10.46 -5.23 12.20
N GLU A 11 -10.96 -6.27 12.85
CA GLU A 11 -12.26 -6.91 12.57
C GLU A 11 -12.35 -7.62 11.22
N LEU A 12 -11.24 -7.76 10.49
CA LEU A 12 -11.20 -8.49 9.23
C LEU A 12 -10.05 -9.51 9.27
N GLU A 13 -10.02 -10.37 8.25
CA GLU A 13 -8.91 -11.31 8.09
C GLU A 13 -7.63 -10.56 7.74
N ASN A 14 -6.50 -11.09 8.21
CA ASN A 14 -5.20 -10.54 7.86
C ASN A 14 -4.90 -10.77 6.39
N ILE A 15 -4.11 -9.88 5.81
CA ILE A 15 -3.59 -10.06 4.46
C ILE A 15 -2.06 -10.08 4.52
N THR A 16 -1.45 -10.58 3.47
CA THR A 16 0.01 -10.60 3.32
C THR A 16 0.40 -9.77 2.11
N ILE A 17 1.41 -8.94 2.28
CA ILE A 17 2.04 -8.25 1.17
C ILE A 17 3.48 -8.76 1.04
N GLU A 18 4.02 -8.69 -0.18
CA GLU A 18 5.42 -9.03 -0.42
C GLU A 18 6.13 -7.77 -0.90
N LEU A 19 7.11 -7.33 -0.14
CA LEU A 19 7.97 -6.23 -0.55
C LEU A 19 8.95 -6.73 -1.60
N ASP A 20 9.17 -5.90 -2.61
CA ASP A 20 10.13 -6.14 -3.67
C ASP A 20 10.88 -4.82 -3.88
N ASP A 21 12.17 -4.81 -3.61
CA ASP A 21 12.97 -3.60 -3.62
C ASP A 21 13.51 -3.20 -5.00
N THR A 22 13.05 -3.87 -6.06
CA THR A 22 13.54 -3.64 -7.43
C THR A 22 13.32 -2.19 -7.87
N SER A 23 12.13 -1.64 -7.64
CA SER A 23 11.78 -0.29 -8.10
C SER A 23 12.14 0.80 -7.09
N SER A 24 11.98 0.52 -5.79
CA SER A 24 12.13 1.52 -4.74
C SER A 24 12.90 0.96 -3.56
N PRO A 25 14.22 0.70 -3.74
CA PRO A 25 15.03 0.06 -2.69
C PRO A 25 15.12 0.86 -1.40
N LYS A 26 15.25 2.18 -1.48
CA LYS A 26 15.36 3.02 -0.27
C LYS A 26 14.05 3.03 0.51
N THR A 27 12.93 3.13 -0.19
CA THR A 27 11.60 3.12 0.42
C THR A 27 11.34 1.78 1.10
N CYS A 28 11.68 0.67 0.45
CA CYS A 28 11.57 -0.68 1.04
C CYS A 28 12.43 -0.82 2.30
N THR A 29 13.65 -0.32 2.27
CA THR A 29 14.54 -0.35 3.43
C THR A 29 13.94 0.41 4.61
N SER A 30 13.41 1.61 4.36
CA SER A 30 12.75 2.41 5.39
C SER A 30 11.53 1.70 5.96
N PHE A 31 10.73 1.10 5.10
CA PHE A 31 9.54 0.34 5.51
C PHE A 31 9.93 -0.77 6.49
N LEU A 32 10.93 -1.57 6.12
CA LEU A 32 11.38 -2.69 6.95
C LEU A 32 11.94 -2.25 8.30
N LYS A 33 12.70 -1.15 8.33
CA LYS A 33 13.30 -0.64 9.55
C LYS A 33 12.26 -0.16 10.57
N LEU A 34 11.14 0.34 10.09
CA LEU A 34 10.14 0.99 10.95
C LEU A 34 9.04 0.04 11.42
N LEU A 35 9.06 -1.21 10.98
CA LEU A 35 8.10 -2.22 11.44
C LEU A 35 8.33 -2.57 12.91
N PRO A 36 7.28 -2.87 13.68
CA PRO A 36 5.89 -2.76 13.31
C PRO A 36 5.37 -1.32 13.46
N PHE A 37 4.35 -0.96 12.68
CA PHE A 37 3.66 0.31 12.90
C PHE A 37 2.19 0.18 12.53
N SER A 38 1.37 1.03 13.14
CA SER A 38 -0.08 1.05 12.94
C SER A 38 -0.48 2.40 12.34
N VAL A 39 -1.44 2.36 11.44
CA VAL A 39 -1.99 3.54 10.79
C VAL A 39 -3.49 3.35 10.56
N THR A 40 -4.18 4.42 10.26
CA THR A 40 -5.61 4.40 9.95
C THR A 40 -5.80 4.34 8.45
N ALA A 41 -6.69 3.48 7.99
CA ALA A 41 -6.99 3.31 6.58
C ALA A 41 -8.07 4.26 6.10
N HIS A 42 -7.93 4.72 4.89
CA HIS A 42 -8.90 5.54 4.17
C HIS A 42 -9.20 4.87 2.83
N ILE A 43 -10.40 5.11 2.30
CA ILE A 43 -10.86 4.47 1.07
C ILE A 43 -11.04 5.51 -0.02
N TRP A 44 -10.50 5.23 -1.22
CA TRP A 44 -10.63 6.09 -2.38
C TRP A 44 -10.80 5.22 -3.63
N GLY A 45 -12.07 5.04 -4.07
CA GLY A 45 -12.36 4.05 -5.10
C GLY A 45 -11.98 2.66 -4.61
N GLU A 46 -11.21 1.93 -5.38
CA GLU A 46 -10.67 0.63 -4.98
C GLU A 46 -9.19 0.73 -4.60
N GLU A 47 -8.84 1.83 -3.97
CA GLU A 47 -7.55 2.03 -3.31
C GLU A 47 -7.77 2.21 -1.82
N ILE A 48 -6.93 1.54 -1.02
CA ILE A 48 -6.82 1.79 0.41
C ILE A 48 -5.52 2.58 0.60
N TYR A 49 -5.61 3.75 1.23
CA TYR A 49 -4.42 4.50 1.60
C TYR A 49 -4.46 4.81 3.09
N THR A 50 -3.32 5.12 3.68
CA THR A 50 -3.22 5.30 5.13
C THR A 50 -3.01 6.76 5.51
N ASP A 51 -3.20 7.07 6.79
CA ASP A 51 -2.66 8.29 7.38
C ASP A 51 -1.14 8.27 7.24
N GLU A 52 -0.48 9.35 7.63
CA GLU A 52 0.98 9.41 7.60
C GLU A 52 1.58 8.22 8.33
N SER A 53 2.39 7.45 7.60
CA SER A 53 3.21 6.41 8.18
C SER A 53 4.47 7.04 8.78
N PRO A 54 5.27 6.28 9.56
CA PRO A 54 6.55 6.82 10.05
C PRO A 54 7.62 6.95 8.97
N ILE A 55 7.33 6.51 7.74
CA ILE A 55 8.29 6.56 6.63
C ILE A 55 8.37 7.98 6.08
N THR A 56 9.60 8.48 5.91
CA THR A 56 9.85 9.74 5.23
C THR A 56 10.81 9.47 4.08
N GLN A 57 10.29 9.54 2.86
CA GLN A 57 11.04 9.24 1.65
C GLN A 57 10.54 10.11 0.51
N SER A 58 11.46 10.62 -0.30
CA SER A 58 11.10 11.34 -1.52
C SER A 58 10.72 10.37 -2.62
N GLU A 59 10.29 10.89 -3.77
CA GLU A 59 10.01 10.06 -4.95
C GLU A 59 11.22 9.23 -5.31
N GLU A 60 10.96 7.96 -5.60
CA GLU A 60 12.00 7.00 -5.98
C GLU A 60 11.42 6.14 -7.10
N ASN A 61 11.82 6.41 -8.33
CA ASN A 61 11.24 5.78 -9.53
C ASN A 61 9.71 5.80 -9.51
N ALA A 62 9.15 6.94 -9.09
CA ALA A 62 7.72 7.07 -8.87
C ALA A 62 6.91 6.83 -10.15
N LYS A 63 5.76 6.19 -9.99
CA LYS A 63 4.89 5.79 -11.10
C LYS A 63 3.59 6.59 -11.09
N ASP A 64 3.18 7.03 -12.28
CA ASP A 64 1.88 7.68 -12.49
C ASP A 64 0.74 6.68 -12.60
N LEU A 65 1.05 5.44 -12.96
CA LEU A 65 0.11 4.34 -13.08
C LEU A 65 0.68 3.14 -12.38
N VAL A 66 -0.19 2.34 -11.76
CA VAL A 66 0.20 1.13 -11.05
C VAL A 66 -0.55 -0.07 -11.62
N ASN A 67 -0.13 -1.26 -11.21
CA ASN A 67 -0.78 -2.52 -11.59
C ASN A 67 -1.73 -2.97 -10.49
N LEU A 68 -2.69 -3.81 -10.86
CA LEU A 68 -3.61 -4.42 -9.90
C LEU A 68 -2.82 -5.12 -8.79
N ASN A 69 -3.23 -4.87 -7.56
CA ASN A 69 -2.65 -5.41 -6.33
C ASN A 69 -1.26 -4.87 -5.98
N ASP A 70 -0.81 -3.80 -6.64
CA ASP A 70 0.42 -3.13 -6.24
C ASP A 70 0.28 -2.51 -4.86
N VAL A 71 1.38 -2.55 -4.11
CA VAL A 71 1.55 -1.85 -2.84
C VAL A 71 2.57 -0.75 -3.08
N ALA A 72 2.27 0.45 -2.64
CA ALA A 72 3.12 1.60 -2.91
C ALA A 72 3.18 2.56 -1.73
N TYR A 73 4.20 3.42 -1.75
CA TYR A 73 4.34 4.51 -0.81
C TYR A 73 4.06 5.83 -1.56
N TRP A 74 3.17 6.64 -1.00
CA TRP A 74 2.81 7.95 -1.56
C TRP A 74 3.58 9.04 -0.82
N PRO A 75 4.63 9.63 -1.44
CA PRO A 75 5.49 10.60 -0.72
C PRO A 75 4.75 11.83 -0.21
N ASN A 76 3.81 12.36 -0.97
CA ASN A 76 3.09 13.59 -0.59
C ASN A 76 2.30 13.42 0.71
N GLY A 77 1.76 12.25 0.98
CA GLY A 77 0.99 11.98 2.18
C GLY A 77 1.70 11.06 3.17
N LYS A 78 2.92 10.62 2.84
CA LYS A 78 3.67 9.62 3.63
C LYS A 78 2.83 8.37 3.88
N ALA A 79 1.97 8.04 2.94
CA ALA A 79 0.96 6.99 3.09
C ALA A 79 1.37 5.70 2.41
N ILE A 80 0.89 4.58 2.95
CA ILE A 80 0.99 3.28 2.29
C ILE A 80 -0.31 3.08 1.51
N CYS A 81 -0.20 2.65 0.25
CA CYS A 81 -1.33 2.48 -0.64
C CYS A 81 -1.44 1.04 -1.12
N LEU A 82 -2.66 0.50 -1.10
CA LEU A 82 -2.99 -0.84 -1.59
C LEU A 82 -3.99 -0.65 -2.73
N PHE A 83 -3.60 -1.00 -3.94
CA PHE A 83 -4.44 -0.81 -5.12
C PHE A 83 -5.10 -2.12 -5.53
N PHE A 84 -6.34 -2.33 -5.11
CA PHE A 84 -7.05 -3.57 -5.41
C PHE A 84 -8.10 -3.42 -6.53
N GLY A 85 -8.09 -2.29 -7.22
CA GLY A 85 -8.97 -2.01 -8.35
C GLY A 85 -8.84 -0.56 -8.79
N PRO A 86 -9.74 -0.09 -9.65
CA PRO A 86 -9.67 1.27 -10.19
C PRO A 86 -9.80 2.35 -9.14
N THR A 87 -9.10 3.47 -9.35
CA THR A 87 -9.26 4.71 -8.59
C THR A 87 -10.26 5.62 -9.33
N PRO A 88 -10.81 6.65 -8.65
CA PRO A 88 -11.77 7.54 -9.28
C PRO A 88 -11.26 8.34 -10.49
N ILE A 89 -9.95 8.51 -10.64
CA ILE A 89 -9.37 9.37 -11.67
C ILE A 89 -8.69 8.62 -12.81
N GLY A 90 -8.62 7.28 -12.74
CA GLY A 90 -8.03 6.49 -13.81
C GLY A 90 -8.95 6.42 -15.02
N LYS A 91 -8.35 6.32 -16.22
CA LYS A 91 -9.08 5.98 -17.43
C LYS A 91 -9.42 4.50 -17.42
N LYS A 92 -10.31 4.06 -18.31
CA LYS A 92 -10.68 2.65 -18.42
C LYS A 92 -9.41 1.79 -18.59
N GLY A 93 -9.26 0.79 -17.73
CA GLY A 93 -8.12 -0.12 -17.76
C GLY A 93 -6.88 0.40 -17.03
N GLU A 94 -6.94 1.60 -16.47
CA GLU A 94 -5.84 2.18 -15.71
C GLU A 94 -6.15 2.24 -14.22
N ILE A 95 -5.12 2.06 -13.41
CA ILE A 95 -5.18 2.33 -11.96
C ILE A 95 -4.25 3.50 -11.71
N LYS A 96 -4.85 4.68 -11.47
CA LYS A 96 -4.09 5.92 -11.37
C LYS A 96 -4.08 6.44 -9.94
N PRO A 97 -2.89 6.52 -9.29
CA PRO A 97 -2.79 7.18 -7.98
C PRO A 97 -3.07 8.68 -8.09
N TYR A 98 -3.39 9.29 -6.97
CA TYR A 98 -3.65 10.75 -6.91
C TYR A 98 -2.45 11.55 -7.44
N SER A 99 -1.26 11.14 -7.08
CA SER A 99 0.01 11.66 -7.63
C SER A 99 1.03 10.51 -7.60
N PRO A 100 2.21 10.67 -8.23
CA PRO A 100 3.15 9.54 -8.37
C PRO A 100 3.50 8.86 -7.05
N VAL A 101 3.64 7.54 -7.11
CA VAL A 101 3.93 6.69 -5.95
C VAL A 101 5.17 5.82 -6.20
N ASN A 102 5.86 5.49 -5.11
CA ASN A 102 6.98 4.56 -5.12
C ASN A 102 6.41 3.15 -4.92
N VAL A 103 6.45 2.32 -5.96
CA VAL A 103 5.95 0.94 -5.86
C VAL A 103 6.93 0.13 -5.03
N ILE A 104 6.44 -0.53 -3.97
CA ILE A 104 7.27 -1.27 -3.02
C ILE A 104 6.95 -2.75 -2.94
N GLY A 105 5.89 -3.21 -3.60
CA GLY A 105 5.56 -4.64 -3.57
C GLY A 105 4.16 -4.95 -4.10
N LYS A 106 3.65 -6.09 -3.67
CA LYS A 106 2.34 -6.60 -4.11
C LYS A 106 1.59 -7.27 -2.99
N ILE A 107 0.26 -7.29 -3.10
CA ILE A 107 -0.59 -8.10 -2.22
C ILE A 107 -0.47 -9.55 -2.67
N ILE A 108 -0.19 -10.45 -1.72
CA ILE A 108 -0.09 -11.89 -1.98
C ILE A 108 -1.45 -12.52 -1.77
N ASN A 109 -1.85 -13.37 -2.72
CA ASN A 109 -3.15 -14.05 -2.69
C ASN A 109 -4.29 -13.07 -2.39
N PRO A 110 -4.44 -12.03 -3.22
CA PRO A 110 -5.41 -10.97 -2.92
C PRO A 110 -6.83 -11.52 -2.86
N ASP A 111 -7.58 -11.09 -1.84
CA ASP A 111 -8.98 -11.38 -1.71
C ASP A 111 -9.76 -10.07 -1.74
N LYS A 112 -10.35 -9.77 -2.89
CA LYS A 112 -11.10 -8.55 -3.09
C LYS A 112 -12.30 -8.43 -2.13
N ASN A 113 -12.86 -9.55 -1.70
CA ASN A 113 -13.97 -9.54 -0.74
C ASN A 113 -13.52 -8.98 0.61
N ILE A 114 -12.32 -9.34 1.07
CA ILE A 114 -11.75 -8.79 2.31
C ILE A 114 -11.46 -7.30 2.13
N LEU A 115 -10.75 -6.96 1.06
CA LEU A 115 -10.32 -5.57 0.81
C LEU A 115 -11.53 -4.64 0.64
N SER A 116 -12.59 -5.10 -0.04
CA SER A 116 -13.80 -4.31 -0.26
C SER A 116 -14.61 -4.08 1.01
N LYS A 117 -14.40 -4.89 2.05
CA LYS A 117 -15.09 -4.73 3.34
C LYS A 117 -14.38 -3.74 4.26
N MET A 118 -13.22 -3.26 3.89
CA MET A 118 -12.51 -2.29 4.71
C MET A 118 -13.27 -0.98 4.77
N ASN A 119 -13.45 -0.47 5.98
CA ASN A 119 -14.17 0.78 6.21
C ASN A 119 -13.20 1.94 6.40
N GLU A 120 -13.67 3.13 6.07
CA GLU A 120 -12.98 4.38 6.38
C GLU A 120 -12.71 4.43 7.89
N GLY A 121 -11.47 4.71 8.28
CA GLY A 121 -11.09 4.80 9.69
C GLY A 121 -10.63 3.48 10.32
N THR A 122 -10.58 2.39 9.56
CA THR A 122 -10.12 1.10 10.08
C THR A 122 -8.63 1.16 10.41
N LYS A 123 -8.27 0.68 11.61
CA LYS A 123 -6.86 0.58 12.00
C LYS A 123 -6.23 -0.64 11.36
N ILE A 124 -5.06 -0.44 10.76
CA ILE A 124 -4.26 -1.52 10.21
C ILE A 124 -2.85 -1.47 10.80
N THR A 125 -2.23 -2.64 10.94
CA THR A 125 -0.89 -2.77 11.52
C THR A 125 -0.02 -3.60 10.58
N PHE A 126 1.15 -3.07 10.25
CA PHE A 126 2.14 -3.77 9.44
C PHE A 126 3.17 -4.42 10.36
N ASN A 127 3.39 -5.72 10.18
CA ASN A 127 4.28 -6.52 11.03
C ASN A 127 5.22 -7.37 10.19
N LYS A 128 6.40 -7.64 10.73
CA LYS A 128 7.27 -8.68 10.18
C LYS A 128 6.61 -10.05 10.38
N ILE A 129 6.86 -10.93 9.44
CA ILE A 129 6.46 -12.33 9.58
C ILE A 129 7.60 -13.11 10.21
#